data_03ece314f058e6bcc6a9302b57688989
#
_entry.id   03ece314f058e6bcc6a9302b57688989
#
_cell.length_a   1.000
_cell.length_b   1.000
_cell.length_c   1.000
_cell.angle_alpha   90.00
_cell.angle_beta   90.00
_cell.angle_gamma   90.00
#
_symmetry.space_group_name_H-M   'P 1'
#
loop_
_entity.id
_entity.type
_entity.pdbx_description
1 polymer ?
#
loop_
_entity_poly.entity_id
_entity_poly.type
_entity_poly.pdbx_seq_one_letter_code
_entity_poly.pdbx_strand_id
1 'polypeptide(L)'
;MPFTAASYVCNSGTAIKIVAASANPQHVVVHAHNHQGNDDIFVGDASLGTALNGIHIPDGLDIPFVLPPGADLWAISEASTPTVQVAITTL
;
A
#
# COMPACT_ATOMS: atom_id res chain seq x y z
N MET A 1 8.61 11.39 -17.08
CA MET A 1 7.53 10.87 -16.24
C MET A 1 7.91 11.02 -14.77
N PRO A 2 7.03 11.57 -13.94
CA PRO A 2 7.33 11.68 -12.52
C PRO A 2 7.50 10.32 -11.88
N PHE A 3 8.47 10.24 -10.99
CA PHE A 3 8.71 9.06 -10.18
C PHE A 3 8.89 9.50 -8.74
N THR A 4 8.18 8.84 -7.82
CA THR A 4 8.31 9.10 -6.39
C THR A 4 8.41 7.81 -5.63
N ALA A 5 9.08 7.86 -4.47
CA ALA A 5 9.15 6.75 -3.55
C ALA A 5 8.96 7.29 -2.14
N ALA A 6 8.24 6.55 -1.32
CA ALA A 6 7.94 6.97 0.05
C ALA A 6 7.75 5.75 0.95
N SER A 7 7.92 5.96 2.24
CA SER A 7 7.66 4.94 3.25
C SER A 7 6.55 5.42 4.17
N TYR A 8 5.69 4.48 4.59
CA TYR A 8 4.57 4.76 5.48
C TYR A 8 4.56 3.74 6.60
N VAL A 9 4.13 4.17 7.78
CA VAL A 9 3.90 3.28 8.91
C VAL A 9 2.43 2.88 8.89
N CYS A 10 2.15 1.61 8.74
CA CYS A 10 0.78 1.09 8.76
C CYS A 10 0.30 0.94 10.19
N ASN A 11 -1.00 1.07 10.38
CA ASN A 11 -1.64 0.90 11.68
C ASN A 11 -2.61 -0.27 11.64
N SER A 12 -2.70 -0.96 12.76
CA SER A 12 -3.72 -1.97 12.97
C SER A 12 -5.06 -1.27 13.19
N GLY A 13 -6.08 -1.70 12.48
CA GLY A 13 -7.45 -1.20 12.67
C GLY A 13 -7.77 0.13 11.98
N THR A 14 -6.79 0.81 11.39
CA THR A 14 -7.02 2.07 10.69
C THR A 14 -6.23 2.12 9.40
N ALA A 15 -6.92 2.10 8.27
CA ALA A 15 -6.26 2.21 6.97
C ALA A 15 -5.72 3.62 6.74
N ILE A 16 -4.57 3.71 6.08
CA ILE A 16 -3.96 4.98 5.68
C ILE A 16 -3.81 5.01 4.16
N LYS A 17 -3.92 6.20 3.58
CA LYS A 17 -3.72 6.37 2.14
C LYS A 17 -2.24 6.38 1.83
N ILE A 18 -1.80 5.47 0.97
CA ILE A 18 -0.39 5.38 0.56
C ILE A 18 -0.16 5.84 -0.87
N VAL A 19 -1.20 5.89 -1.71
CA VAL A 19 -1.13 6.46 -3.05
C VAL A 19 -2.34 7.33 -3.28
N ALA A 20 -2.12 8.63 -3.54
CA ALA A 20 -3.19 9.54 -3.86
C ALA A 20 -3.68 9.30 -5.29
N ALA A 21 -4.98 9.52 -5.52
CA ALA A 21 -5.55 9.43 -6.87
C ALA A 21 -4.89 10.46 -7.79
N SER A 22 -4.73 10.07 -9.06
CA SER A 22 -4.19 10.93 -10.09
C SER A 22 -5.17 11.00 -11.27
N ALA A 23 -5.12 12.09 -12.02
CA ALA A 23 -5.87 12.20 -13.27
C ALA A 23 -5.33 11.25 -14.34
N ASN A 24 -4.12 10.76 -14.18
CA ASN A 24 -3.46 9.82 -15.10
C ASN A 24 -3.30 8.46 -14.44
N PRO A 25 -3.16 7.38 -15.23
CA PRO A 25 -2.85 6.07 -14.67
C PRO A 25 -1.53 6.10 -13.90
N GLN A 26 -1.42 5.28 -12.88
CA GLN A 26 -0.21 5.16 -12.07
C GLN A 26 0.26 3.71 -12.02
N HIS A 27 1.55 3.51 -12.22
CA HIS A 27 2.20 2.23 -12.01
C HIS A 27 2.83 2.26 -10.62
N VAL A 28 2.41 1.36 -9.75
CA VAL A 28 2.77 1.37 -8.33
C VAL A 28 3.40 0.04 -7.96
N VAL A 29 4.51 0.11 -7.23
CA VAL A 29 5.11 -1.07 -6.62
C VAL A 29 5.06 -0.89 -5.11
N VAL A 30 4.50 -1.88 -4.42
CA VAL A 30 4.36 -1.87 -2.97
C VAL A 30 5.26 -2.94 -2.38
N HIS A 31 6.08 -2.56 -1.42
CA HIS A 31 7.00 -3.45 -0.72
C HIS A 31 6.66 -3.43 0.78
N ALA A 32 6.33 -4.59 1.31
CA ALA A 32 6.08 -4.74 2.74
C ALA A 32 7.41 -4.95 3.45
N HIS A 33 7.80 -4.01 4.31
CA HIS A 33 9.03 -4.09 5.09
C HIS A 33 8.64 -4.41 6.53
N ASN A 34 8.69 -5.69 6.87
CA ASN A 34 8.20 -6.17 8.15
C ASN A 34 9.28 -6.97 8.85
N HIS A 35 9.91 -6.37 9.84
CA HIS A 35 10.99 -7.01 10.60
C HIS A 35 10.47 -7.99 11.65
N GLN A 36 9.20 -7.96 11.97
CA GLN A 36 8.63 -8.76 13.06
C GLN A 36 8.03 -10.07 12.60
N GLY A 37 7.94 -10.29 11.29
CA GLY A 37 7.54 -11.58 10.73
C GLY A 37 6.05 -11.89 10.73
N ASN A 38 5.25 -11.25 11.56
CA ASN A 38 3.82 -11.56 11.69
C ASN A 38 2.91 -10.36 11.48
N ASP A 39 3.47 -9.22 11.07
CA ASP A 39 2.71 -7.99 10.93
C ASP A 39 2.27 -7.82 9.49
N ASP A 40 1.31 -8.64 9.07
CA ASP A 40 0.86 -8.66 7.68
C ASP A 40 0.27 -7.33 7.25
N ILE A 41 0.61 -6.91 6.04
CA ILE A 41 0.10 -5.68 5.43
C ILE A 41 -0.90 -6.07 4.33
N PHE A 42 -2.03 -5.36 4.31
CA PHE A 42 -3.07 -5.54 3.30
C PHE A 42 -3.33 -4.20 2.64
N VAL A 43 -3.55 -4.20 1.33
CA VAL A 43 -3.84 -2.98 0.57
C VAL A 43 -5.18 -3.09 -0.15
N GLY A 44 -5.80 -1.96 -0.39
CA GLY A 44 -7.10 -1.90 -1.06
C GLY A 44 -7.53 -0.46 -1.27
N ASP A 45 -8.81 -0.23 -1.49
CA ASP A 45 -9.36 1.11 -1.64
C ASP A 45 -9.77 1.69 -0.28
N ALA A 46 -10.44 2.84 -0.30
CA ALA A 46 -10.85 3.52 0.92
C ALA A 46 -11.87 2.74 1.75
N SER A 47 -12.48 1.71 1.19
CA SER A 47 -13.41 0.85 1.93
C SER A 47 -12.71 -0.24 2.74
N LEU A 48 -11.38 -0.25 2.78
CA LEU A 48 -10.58 -1.22 3.50
C LEU A 48 -10.88 -1.11 5.00
N GLY A 49 -11.78 -1.93 5.50
CA GLY A 49 -12.26 -1.83 6.87
C GLY A 49 -11.48 -2.68 7.87
N THR A 50 -10.97 -3.82 7.40
CA THR A 50 -10.15 -4.73 8.20
C THR A 50 -9.02 -5.27 7.36
N ALA A 51 -7.99 -5.80 8.01
CA ALA A 51 -6.85 -6.37 7.31
C ALA A 51 -7.25 -7.53 6.39
N LEU A 52 -8.33 -8.20 6.69
CA LEU A 52 -8.77 -9.36 5.91
C LEU A 52 -9.48 -8.99 4.60
N ASN A 53 -9.84 -7.73 4.41
CA ASN A 53 -10.59 -7.29 3.22
C ASN A 53 -9.68 -6.83 2.08
N GLY A 54 -8.39 -6.73 2.32
CA GLY A 54 -7.44 -6.24 1.33
C GLY A 54 -6.66 -7.35 0.65
N ILE A 55 -5.79 -6.94 -0.26
CA ILE A 55 -4.83 -7.83 -0.89
C ILE A 55 -3.61 -7.93 0.03
N HIS A 56 -3.26 -9.15 0.41
CA HIS A 56 -2.12 -9.41 1.28
C HIS A 56 -0.80 -9.13 0.54
N ILE A 57 0.06 -8.34 1.16
CA ILE A 57 1.42 -8.09 0.66
C ILE A 57 2.37 -8.89 1.54
N PRO A 58 2.93 -9.99 1.02
CA PRO A 58 3.86 -10.80 1.81
C PRO A 58 5.11 -10.01 2.20
N ASP A 59 5.65 -10.32 3.37
CA ASP A 59 6.86 -9.68 3.86
C ASP A 59 8.02 -9.90 2.89
N GLY A 60 8.73 -8.82 2.58
CA GLY A 60 9.92 -8.85 1.75
C GLY A 60 9.66 -8.95 0.25
N LEU A 61 8.41 -8.98 -0.20
CA LEU A 61 8.08 -9.08 -1.63
C LEU A 61 7.62 -7.73 -2.18
N ASP A 62 7.86 -7.54 -3.48
CA ASP A 62 7.40 -6.39 -4.23
C ASP A 62 6.19 -6.77 -5.06
N ILE A 63 5.07 -6.08 -4.86
CA ILE A 63 3.83 -6.36 -5.59
C ILE A 63 3.48 -5.16 -6.45
N PRO A 64 3.42 -5.34 -7.79
CA PRO A 64 3.05 -4.25 -8.69
C PRO A 64 1.54 -4.10 -8.81
N PHE A 65 1.10 -2.85 -8.95
CA PHE A 65 -0.29 -2.51 -9.23
C PHE A 65 -0.34 -1.48 -10.33
N VAL A 66 -1.41 -1.51 -11.13
CA VAL A 66 -1.73 -0.42 -12.04
C VAL A 66 -3.02 0.21 -11.55
N LEU A 67 -2.94 1.48 -11.16
CA LEU A 67 -4.11 2.23 -10.70
C LEU A 67 -4.67 3.02 -11.87
N PRO A 68 -5.96 2.83 -12.20
CA PRO A 68 -6.59 3.66 -13.22
C PRO A 68 -6.73 5.11 -12.76
N PRO A 69 -7.00 6.05 -13.67
CA PRO A 69 -7.25 7.44 -13.28
C PRO A 69 -8.33 7.52 -12.21
N GLY A 70 -8.09 8.33 -11.19
CA GLY A 70 -9.05 8.54 -10.11
C GLY A 70 -9.00 7.51 -8.98
N ALA A 71 -8.18 6.47 -9.09
CA ALA A 71 -8.07 5.46 -8.05
C ALA A 71 -6.93 5.80 -7.07
N ASP A 72 -7.18 5.61 -5.79
CA ASP A 72 -6.18 5.70 -4.76
C ASP A 72 -5.91 4.32 -4.15
N LEU A 73 -4.86 4.23 -3.32
CA LEU A 73 -4.49 2.97 -2.67
C LEU A 73 -4.30 3.23 -1.18
N TRP A 74 -4.86 2.34 -0.38
CA TRP A 74 -4.81 2.40 1.07
C TRP A 74 -4.18 1.13 1.62
N ALA A 75 -3.59 1.22 2.80
CA ALA A 75 -2.94 0.09 3.46
C ALA A 75 -3.34 0.02 4.92
N ILE A 76 -3.39 -1.20 5.44
CA ILE A 76 -3.68 -1.48 6.84
C ILE A 76 -2.81 -2.67 7.25
N SER A 77 -2.44 -2.74 8.52
CA SER A 77 -1.73 -3.90 9.05
C SER A 77 -2.64 -4.76 9.92
N GLU A 78 -2.35 -6.04 9.99
CA GLU A 78 -3.06 -6.96 10.87
C GLU A 78 -2.72 -6.69 12.33
N ALA A 79 -1.46 -6.40 12.61
CA ALA A 79 -0.98 -6.14 13.97
C ALA A 79 0.20 -5.17 13.91
N SER A 80 0.51 -4.54 15.05
CA SER A 80 1.68 -3.68 15.19
C SER A 80 1.69 -2.49 14.22
N THR A 81 2.88 -1.99 13.90
CA THR A 81 3.06 -0.83 13.01
C THR A 81 4.18 -1.11 12.00
N PRO A 82 3.97 -2.06 11.07
CA PRO A 82 4.99 -2.35 10.07
C PRO A 82 5.11 -1.20 9.06
N THR A 83 6.22 -1.16 8.37
CA THR A 83 6.51 -0.16 7.34
C THR A 83 6.18 -0.71 5.97
N VAL A 84 5.49 0.08 5.15
CA VAL A 84 5.27 -0.20 3.74
C VAL A 84 6.00 0.84 2.91
N GLN A 85 6.68 0.40 1.86
CA GLN A 85 7.39 1.27 0.93
C GLN A 85 6.67 1.23 -0.41
N VAL A 86 6.55 2.40 -1.03
CA VAL A 86 5.77 2.57 -2.26
C VAL A 86 6.60 3.33 -3.27
N ALA A 87 6.67 2.81 -4.49
CA ALA A 87 7.27 3.49 -5.64
C ALA A 87 6.19 3.75 -6.67
N ILE A 88 6.06 4.99 -7.13
CA ILE A 88 4.99 5.42 -8.02
C ILE A 88 5.60 6.02 -9.28
N THR A 89 5.16 5.54 -10.45
CA THR A 89 5.43 6.17 -11.74
C THR A 89 4.09 6.62 -12.32
N THR A 90 3.93 7.93 -12.51
CA THR A 90 2.71 8.47 -13.14
C THR A 90 2.89 8.46 -14.65
N LEU A 91 1.97 7.86 -15.35
CA LEU A 91 2.04 7.64 -16.80
C LEU A 91 1.39 8.74 -17.60
#